data_58ab46cc5283448e1cc01f0cd9e501a1
#
_entry.id   58ab46cc5283448e1cc01f0cd9e501a1
#
_cell.length_a   1.000
_cell.length_b   1.000
_cell.length_c   1.000
_cell.angle_alpha   90.00
_cell.angle_beta   90.00
_cell.angle_gamma   90.00
#
_symmetry.space_group_name_H-M   'P 1'
#
loop_
_entity.id
_entity.type
_entity.pdbx_description
1 polymer ?
#
loop_
_entity_poly.entity_id
_entity_poly.type
_entity_poly.pdbx_seq_one_letter_code
_entity_poly.pdbx_strand_id
1 'polypeptide(L)'
;MLAIIAIVIGALALTVLGVVLSRNADFGIFDSFLSSDTETSSGNGDASDIESSLEYSRDPDVSVPEFNVAPDSDIDLSTDLSKIYNECSPACCTIRVSVNGQPYSIGSGFVIDAENGYIATNHHVIETGDSITVAFYDGREYDAKIVGSDSITDIAVLYIDADDLTQVSFGDSDKIKIGENVVAIGTPYDETLAGTMTCGIVSGTAREVQITNDYGKVVKTMKLIQTDCSINPGNSGGPLIDMAGNVIGITSLKIADEQFEGIGFAIPITNAIDIFQKLIAGEDIGDSDIAFATPQIGITVYDVEDGLEYFRMNPRCEYPEGVLIADIEFNSSAYAAGLSRYDIITDFNGNEVKNRNDLTNALSEHRAGETVTVTVFRFNRMLTAGEYETITFKLDAAE
;
A
#
# COMPACT_ATOMS: atom_id res chain seq x y z
N MET A 1 -29.10 49.70 8.88
CA MET A 1 -28.96 48.68 7.85
C MET A 1 -27.87 47.64 8.16
N LEU A 2 -26.66 48.05 8.55
CA LEU A 2 -25.57 47.11 8.93
C LEU A 2 -25.87 46.26 10.18
N ALA A 3 -26.58 46.77 11.18
CA ALA A 3 -26.92 46.00 12.38
C ALA A 3 -27.94 44.88 12.13
N ILE A 4 -28.84 45.03 11.17
CA ILE A 4 -29.83 43.97 10.79
C ILE A 4 -29.15 42.85 10.02
N ILE A 5 -28.17 43.15 9.20
CA ILE A 5 -27.38 42.12 8.45
C ILE A 5 -26.53 41.27 9.41
N ALA A 6 -25.95 41.87 10.44
CA ALA A 6 -25.18 41.13 11.45
C ALA A 6 -26.03 40.16 12.28
N ILE A 7 -27.30 40.54 12.59
CA ILE A 7 -28.25 39.69 13.34
C ILE A 7 -28.75 38.52 12.48
N VAL A 8 -28.95 38.72 11.17
CA VAL A 8 -29.38 37.65 10.25
C VAL A 8 -28.24 36.63 10.00
N ILE A 9 -27.01 37.08 9.87
CA ILE A 9 -25.84 36.18 9.74
C ILE A 9 -25.61 35.41 11.04
N GLY A 10 -25.77 36.04 12.20
CA GLY A 10 -25.66 35.35 13.49
C GLY A 10 -26.75 34.30 13.71
N ALA A 11 -27.98 34.57 13.29
CA ALA A 11 -29.10 33.63 13.39
C ALA A 11 -28.93 32.43 12.42
N LEU A 12 -28.36 32.64 11.21
CA LEU A 12 -28.08 31.56 10.26
C LEU A 12 -26.96 30.66 10.78
N ALA A 13 -25.88 31.23 11.37
CA ALA A 13 -24.80 30.46 11.96
C ALA A 13 -25.25 29.59 13.14
N LEU A 14 -26.16 30.09 13.97
CA LEU A 14 -26.75 29.34 15.10
C LEU A 14 -27.71 28.24 14.63
N THR A 15 -28.45 28.43 13.54
CA THR A 15 -29.32 27.39 12.98
C THR A 15 -28.52 26.28 12.28
N VAL A 16 -27.42 26.61 11.59
CA VAL A 16 -26.54 25.60 11.00
C VAL A 16 -25.81 24.80 12.09
N LEU A 17 -25.34 25.44 13.15
CA LEU A 17 -24.74 24.78 14.31
C LEU A 17 -25.75 23.89 15.05
N GLY A 18 -27.00 24.33 15.19
CA GLY A 18 -28.07 23.54 15.79
C GLY A 18 -28.48 22.32 14.96
N VAL A 19 -28.44 22.40 13.63
CA VAL A 19 -28.71 21.27 12.73
C VAL A 19 -27.56 20.27 12.72
N VAL A 20 -26.31 20.72 12.81
CA VAL A 20 -25.15 19.84 12.95
C VAL A 20 -25.15 19.13 14.30
N LEU A 21 -25.49 19.82 15.40
CA LEU A 21 -25.60 19.21 16.73
C LEU A 21 -26.82 18.27 16.89
N SER A 22 -27.92 18.52 16.18
CA SER A 22 -29.09 17.64 16.25
C SER A 22 -28.97 16.38 15.38
N ARG A 23 -28.11 16.39 14.35
CA ARG A 23 -27.84 15.20 13.54
C ARG A 23 -26.87 14.22 14.23
N ASN A 24 -26.07 14.68 15.20
CA ASN A 24 -25.18 13.84 15.98
C ASN A 24 -25.79 13.25 17.26
N ALA A 25 -27.09 13.52 17.55
CA ALA A 25 -27.72 13.09 18.78
C ALA A 25 -28.40 11.71 18.72
N ASP A 26 -28.44 11.04 17.56
CA ASP A 26 -29.16 9.76 17.40
C ASP A 26 -28.24 8.53 17.12
N PHE A 27 -26.93 8.66 17.26
CA PHE A 27 -26.01 7.51 17.22
C PHE A 27 -25.41 7.24 18.60
N GLY A 28 -26.20 6.60 19.46
CA GLY A 28 -25.84 6.19 20.84
C GLY A 28 -24.82 5.03 20.92
N ILE A 29 -23.95 4.86 19.92
CA ILE A 29 -22.88 3.84 19.91
C ILE A 29 -21.48 4.46 20.06
N PHE A 30 -21.32 5.77 19.91
CA PHE A 30 -20.03 6.44 19.98
C PHE A 30 -19.65 7.03 21.34
N ASP A 31 -20.57 7.07 22.31
CA ASP A 31 -20.31 7.69 23.63
C ASP A 31 -19.51 6.81 24.61
N SER A 32 -19.22 5.56 24.28
CA SER A 32 -18.37 4.72 25.14
C SER A 32 -16.86 4.80 24.84
N PHE A 33 -16.49 5.48 23.76
CA PHE A 33 -15.07 5.57 23.34
C PHE A 33 -14.37 6.90 23.75
N LEU A 34 -15.09 7.89 24.27
CA LEU A 34 -14.54 9.22 24.58
C LEU A 34 -14.61 9.62 26.07
N SER A 35 -14.89 8.69 26.98
CA SER A 35 -14.83 8.98 28.42
C SER A 35 -13.73 8.17 29.12
N SER A 36 -12.48 8.48 28.86
CA SER A 36 -11.40 8.23 29.83
C SER A 36 -10.81 9.57 30.25
N ASP A 37 -11.09 9.91 31.50
CA ASP A 37 -10.62 11.10 32.19
C ASP A 37 -9.09 11.23 32.07
N THR A 38 -8.65 12.33 31.44
CA THR A 38 -7.25 12.76 31.46
C THR A 38 -6.88 13.30 32.84
N GLU A 39 -6.31 12.46 33.71
CA GLU A 39 -5.46 12.98 34.77
C GLU A 39 -4.07 13.28 34.18
N THR A 40 -3.74 14.55 34.12
CA THR A 40 -2.41 15.05 33.75
C THR A 40 -1.39 14.67 34.80
N SER A 41 -0.57 13.69 34.50
CA SER A 41 0.73 13.50 35.14
C SER A 41 1.82 13.80 34.13
N SER A 42 2.55 14.88 34.39
CA SER A 42 3.73 15.30 33.64
C SER A 42 4.87 14.30 33.86
N GLY A 43 5.06 13.42 32.87
CA GLY A 43 6.25 12.61 32.73
C GLY A 43 6.78 12.75 31.32
N ASN A 44 7.93 13.41 31.14
CA ASN A 44 8.70 13.38 29.92
C ASN A 44 9.15 11.94 29.65
N GLY A 45 8.47 11.23 28.79
CA GLY A 45 8.91 9.97 28.20
C GLY A 45 8.90 10.16 26.69
N ASP A 46 10.05 9.96 26.07
CA ASP A 46 10.22 9.96 24.61
C ASP A 46 9.25 8.97 23.97
N ALA A 47 8.53 9.43 22.95
CA ALA A 47 7.57 8.62 22.18
C ALA A 47 8.25 7.64 21.19
N SER A 48 9.55 7.35 21.39
CA SER A 48 10.36 6.48 20.53
C SER A 48 10.47 5.03 21.00
N ASP A 49 9.88 4.64 22.14
CA ASP A 49 10.14 3.34 22.78
C ASP A 49 8.93 2.40 22.90
N ILE A 50 7.89 2.58 22.05
CA ILE A 50 6.90 1.52 21.87
C ILE A 50 7.31 0.68 20.66
N GLU A 51 8.45 0.00 20.74
CA GLU A 51 8.71 -1.17 19.92
C GLU A 51 7.64 -2.21 20.25
N SER A 52 6.96 -2.75 19.22
CA SER A 52 5.99 -3.82 19.41
C SER A 52 6.65 -4.97 20.18
N SER A 53 6.07 -5.39 21.29
CA SER A 53 6.58 -6.52 22.10
C SER A 53 6.30 -7.88 21.44
N LEU A 54 5.82 -7.90 20.19
CA LEU A 54 5.54 -9.12 19.45
C LEU A 54 6.85 -9.85 19.11
N GLU A 55 6.96 -11.09 19.58
CA GLU A 55 8.09 -11.94 19.25
C GLU A 55 7.95 -12.51 17.84
N TYR A 56 8.98 -12.28 16.99
CA TYR A 56 9.14 -12.96 15.72
C TYR A 56 9.60 -14.39 15.94
N SER A 57 8.80 -15.36 15.51
CA SER A 57 9.14 -16.79 15.64
C SER A 57 9.49 -17.34 14.27
N ARG A 58 10.77 -17.63 14.06
CA ARG A 58 11.27 -18.33 12.87
C ARG A 58 11.87 -19.65 13.31
N ASP A 59 11.43 -20.72 12.67
CA ASP A 59 12.12 -22.00 12.74
C ASP A 59 13.16 -22.04 11.61
N PRO A 60 14.47 -22.13 11.92
CA PRO A 60 15.51 -22.10 10.89
C PRO A 60 15.47 -23.36 9.97
N ASP A 61 14.75 -24.40 10.36
CA ASP A 61 14.65 -25.66 9.60
C ASP A 61 13.37 -25.75 8.74
N VAL A 62 12.53 -24.71 8.73
CA VAL A 62 11.32 -24.70 7.89
C VAL A 62 11.67 -24.46 6.43
N SER A 63 11.22 -25.37 5.56
CA SER A 63 11.32 -25.15 4.12
C SER A 63 10.34 -24.08 3.66
N VAL A 64 10.80 -23.12 2.85
CA VAL A 64 9.92 -22.13 2.23
C VAL A 64 8.95 -22.84 1.28
N PRO A 65 7.63 -22.67 1.45
CA PRO A 65 6.65 -23.31 0.58
C PRO A 65 6.72 -22.74 -0.84
N GLU A 66 6.40 -23.57 -1.83
CA GLU A 66 6.26 -23.15 -3.23
C GLU A 66 4.80 -22.74 -3.47
N PHE A 67 4.57 -21.44 -3.69
CA PHE A 67 3.26 -20.93 -4.05
C PHE A 67 3.09 -20.90 -5.56
N ASN A 68 2.16 -21.70 -6.07
CA ASN A 68 1.89 -21.79 -7.51
C ASN A 68 0.57 -21.10 -7.85
N VAL A 69 0.60 -20.29 -8.91
CA VAL A 69 -0.60 -19.67 -9.47
C VAL A 69 -1.39 -20.75 -10.24
N ALA A 70 -2.69 -20.82 -9.99
CA ALA A 70 -3.57 -21.74 -10.72
C ALA A 70 -3.60 -21.39 -12.22
N PRO A 71 -3.67 -22.39 -13.13
CA PRO A 71 -3.81 -22.09 -14.56
C PRO A 71 -5.14 -21.37 -14.82
N ASP A 72 -5.15 -20.48 -15.85
CA ASP A 72 -6.36 -19.82 -16.31
C ASP A 72 -7.48 -20.84 -16.51
N SER A 73 -8.55 -20.70 -15.76
CA SER A 73 -9.77 -21.50 -15.97
C SER A 73 -10.75 -20.68 -16.82
N ASP A 74 -11.43 -21.32 -17.77
CA ASP A 74 -12.55 -20.70 -18.48
C ASP A 74 -13.62 -20.36 -17.43
N ILE A 75 -13.78 -19.05 -17.14
CA ILE A 75 -14.69 -18.57 -16.11
C ILE A 75 -16.12 -18.77 -16.58
N ASP A 76 -16.85 -19.69 -15.96
CA ASP A 76 -18.30 -19.80 -16.13
C ASP A 76 -18.97 -18.68 -15.33
N LEU A 77 -19.44 -17.64 -16.02
CA LEU A 77 -20.15 -16.50 -15.43
C LEU A 77 -21.46 -16.87 -14.70
N SER A 78 -21.90 -18.14 -14.80
CA SER A 78 -23.04 -18.69 -14.05
C SER A 78 -22.68 -19.21 -12.67
N THR A 79 -21.43 -19.03 -12.21
CA THR A 79 -20.97 -19.54 -10.91
C THR A 79 -21.82 -18.94 -9.78
N ASP A 80 -22.42 -19.81 -8.99
CA ASP A 80 -23.18 -19.42 -7.81
C ASP A 80 -22.23 -18.87 -6.73
N LEU A 81 -22.42 -17.60 -6.34
CA LEU A 81 -21.62 -16.94 -5.30
C LEU A 81 -21.63 -17.71 -3.98
N SER A 82 -22.71 -18.44 -3.67
CA SER A 82 -22.80 -19.29 -2.49
C SER A 82 -21.81 -20.45 -2.55
N LYS A 83 -21.49 -20.95 -3.73
CA LYS A 83 -20.48 -22.00 -3.94
C LYS A 83 -19.08 -21.44 -3.63
N ILE A 84 -18.74 -20.26 -4.18
CA ILE A 84 -17.46 -19.61 -3.89
C ILE A 84 -17.31 -19.38 -2.38
N TYR A 85 -18.36 -18.87 -1.73
CA TYR A 85 -18.35 -18.68 -0.28
C TYR A 85 -18.06 -19.98 0.48
N ASN A 86 -18.77 -21.03 0.16
CA ASN A 86 -18.61 -22.32 0.86
C ASN A 86 -17.23 -22.96 0.63
N GLU A 87 -16.61 -22.73 -0.53
CA GLU A 87 -15.29 -23.27 -0.86
C GLU A 87 -14.15 -22.42 -0.26
N CYS A 88 -14.31 -21.10 -0.21
CA CYS A 88 -13.22 -20.19 0.20
C CYS A 88 -13.30 -19.74 1.67
N SER A 89 -14.50 -19.61 2.25
CA SER A 89 -14.65 -19.13 3.62
C SER A 89 -13.97 -20.00 4.68
N PRO A 90 -13.80 -21.33 4.53
CA PRO A 90 -13.04 -22.14 5.50
C PRO A 90 -11.54 -21.77 5.59
N ALA A 91 -11.02 -21.16 4.53
CA ALA A 91 -9.62 -20.68 4.53
C ALA A 91 -9.49 -19.24 5.07
N CYS A 92 -10.60 -18.54 5.31
CA CYS A 92 -10.62 -17.16 5.78
C CYS A 92 -10.75 -17.09 7.31
N CYS A 93 -10.20 -16.05 7.89
CA CYS A 93 -10.22 -15.85 9.34
C CYS A 93 -10.28 -14.37 9.73
N THR A 94 -10.67 -14.13 10.95
CA THR A 94 -10.55 -12.84 11.64
C THR A 94 -9.20 -12.78 12.33
N ILE A 95 -8.52 -11.65 12.23
CA ILE A 95 -7.29 -11.34 12.97
C ILE A 95 -7.67 -10.37 14.08
N ARG A 96 -7.58 -10.82 15.32
CA ARG A 96 -7.75 -9.99 16.52
C ARG A 96 -6.41 -9.60 17.08
N VAL A 97 -6.24 -8.32 17.31
CA VAL A 97 -5.03 -7.77 17.91
C VAL A 97 -5.38 -7.13 19.25
N SER A 98 -4.62 -7.45 20.29
CA SER A 98 -4.81 -6.90 21.62
C SER A 98 -3.57 -6.16 22.09
N VAL A 99 -3.79 -5.21 23.02
CA VAL A 99 -2.74 -4.46 23.73
C VAL A 99 -3.01 -4.57 25.23
N ASN A 100 -2.06 -5.08 26.00
CA ASN A 100 -2.23 -5.34 27.44
C ASN A 100 -3.48 -6.18 27.75
N GLY A 101 -3.80 -7.15 26.88
CA GLY A 101 -4.94 -8.04 27.05
C GLY A 101 -6.31 -7.38 26.76
N GLN A 102 -6.34 -6.20 26.19
CA GLN A 102 -7.56 -5.53 25.75
C GLN A 102 -7.64 -5.51 24.21
N PRO A 103 -8.81 -5.77 23.61
CA PRO A 103 -8.99 -5.67 22.16
C PRO A 103 -8.57 -4.28 21.67
N TYR A 104 -7.74 -4.24 20.61
CA TYR A 104 -7.21 -3.01 20.06
C TYR A 104 -7.61 -2.84 18.59
N SER A 105 -7.44 -3.86 17.76
CA SER A 105 -7.72 -3.85 16.34
C SER A 105 -8.31 -5.16 15.87
N ILE A 106 -9.09 -5.09 14.80
CA ILE A 106 -9.65 -6.25 14.10
C ILE A 106 -9.33 -6.12 12.61
N GLY A 107 -8.96 -7.23 12.00
CA GLY A 107 -8.74 -7.36 10.57
C GLY A 107 -9.14 -8.74 10.09
N SER A 108 -8.80 -9.04 8.84
CA SER A 108 -9.03 -10.31 8.20
C SER A 108 -7.72 -10.96 7.77
N GLY A 109 -7.75 -12.25 7.52
CA GLY A 109 -6.64 -13.02 6.99
C GLY A 109 -7.14 -14.24 6.25
N PHE A 110 -6.21 -14.96 5.64
CA PHE A 110 -6.50 -16.23 4.96
C PHE A 110 -5.29 -17.16 4.98
N VAL A 111 -5.56 -18.46 4.97
CA VAL A 111 -4.53 -19.51 5.02
C VAL A 111 -3.84 -19.60 3.68
N ILE A 112 -2.53 -19.37 3.65
CA ILE A 112 -1.68 -19.46 2.45
C ILE A 112 -0.93 -20.79 2.37
N ASP A 113 -0.75 -21.46 3.51
CA ASP A 113 -0.14 -22.79 3.58
C ASP A 113 -0.76 -23.54 4.78
N ALA A 114 -1.58 -24.54 4.46
CA ALA A 114 -2.29 -25.33 5.47
C ALA A 114 -1.39 -26.34 6.18
N GLU A 115 -0.33 -26.80 5.52
CA GLU A 115 0.60 -27.78 6.09
C GLU A 115 1.49 -27.15 7.17
N ASN A 116 1.92 -25.91 6.92
CA ASN A 116 2.81 -25.18 7.81
C ASN A 116 2.10 -24.14 8.70
N GLY A 117 0.78 -23.96 8.57
CA GLY A 117 -0.01 -23.06 9.42
C GLY A 117 0.23 -21.58 9.14
N TYR A 118 0.57 -21.21 7.89
CA TYR A 118 0.81 -19.81 7.54
C TYR A 118 -0.46 -19.09 7.10
N ILE A 119 -0.62 -17.87 7.63
CA ILE A 119 -1.75 -16.97 7.40
C ILE A 119 -1.23 -15.67 6.81
N ALA A 120 -1.82 -15.19 5.73
CA ALA A 120 -1.57 -13.85 5.20
C ALA A 120 -2.54 -12.83 5.82
N THR A 121 -2.05 -11.63 6.06
CA THR A 121 -2.82 -10.45 6.46
C THR A 121 -2.07 -9.18 6.05
N ASN A 122 -2.58 -7.98 6.38
CA ASN A 122 -1.84 -6.73 6.21
C ASN A 122 -0.93 -6.43 7.40
N HIS A 123 0.20 -5.74 7.13
CA HIS A 123 1.09 -5.25 8.17
C HIS A 123 0.36 -4.30 9.13
N HIS A 124 -0.39 -3.31 8.61
CA HIS A 124 -1.10 -2.33 9.46
C HIS A 124 -2.15 -2.95 10.39
N VAL A 125 -2.63 -4.16 10.10
CA VAL A 125 -3.57 -4.86 11.00
C VAL A 125 -2.86 -5.29 12.29
N ILE A 126 -1.57 -5.62 12.21
CA ILE A 126 -0.81 -6.22 13.33
C ILE A 126 0.26 -5.29 13.93
N GLU A 127 0.48 -4.10 13.37
CA GLU A 127 1.62 -3.23 13.70
C GLU A 127 1.69 -2.75 15.17
N THR A 128 0.58 -2.74 15.89
CA THR A 128 0.49 -2.12 17.23
C THR A 128 0.04 -3.07 18.35
N GLY A 129 0.10 -4.38 18.15
CA GLY A 129 -0.35 -5.34 19.17
C GLY A 129 0.76 -5.93 20.03
N ASP A 130 0.38 -6.50 21.18
CA ASP A 130 1.24 -7.37 21.99
C ASP A 130 0.79 -8.83 21.96
N SER A 131 -0.40 -9.11 21.43
CA SER A 131 -0.91 -10.45 21.16
C SER A 131 -1.86 -10.48 19.95
N ILE A 132 -1.79 -11.57 19.21
CA ILE A 132 -2.59 -11.80 18.01
C ILE A 132 -3.32 -13.12 18.17
N THR A 133 -4.63 -13.12 17.89
CA THR A 133 -5.46 -14.32 17.81
C THR A 133 -6.06 -14.43 16.41
N VAL A 134 -5.94 -15.60 15.80
CA VAL A 134 -6.61 -15.99 14.57
C VAL A 134 -7.89 -16.73 14.90
N ALA A 135 -9.04 -16.22 14.48
CA ALA A 135 -10.34 -16.82 14.72
C ALA A 135 -10.99 -17.23 13.39
N PHE A 136 -11.23 -18.52 13.19
CA PHE A 136 -11.94 -19.02 12.02
C PHE A 136 -13.45 -18.90 12.19
N TYR A 137 -14.18 -18.84 11.09
CA TYR A 137 -15.65 -18.67 11.10
C TYR A 137 -16.41 -19.90 11.58
N ASP A 138 -15.74 -21.03 11.77
CA ASP A 138 -16.28 -22.24 12.41
C ASP A 138 -16.13 -22.25 13.94
N GLY A 139 -15.54 -21.19 14.50
CA GLY A 139 -15.36 -20.99 15.95
C GLY A 139 -14.03 -21.52 16.50
N ARG A 140 -13.12 -22.04 15.66
CA ARG A 140 -11.75 -22.36 16.10
C ARG A 140 -10.92 -21.10 16.28
N GLU A 141 -10.14 -21.02 17.34
CA GLU A 141 -9.28 -19.89 17.66
C GLU A 141 -7.87 -20.37 18.01
N TYR A 142 -6.88 -19.61 17.57
CA TYR A 142 -5.46 -19.93 17.77
C TYR A 142 -4.67 -18.67 18.10
N ASP A 143 -3.72 -18.79 19.03
CA ASP A 143 -2.70 -17.75 19.22
C ASP A 143 -1.76 -17.75 18.04
N ALA A 144 -1.47 -16.58 17.49
CA ALA A 144 -0.62 -16.43 16.33
C ALA A 144 0.70 -15.74 16.66
N LYS A 145 1.74 -16.10 15.92
CA LYS A 145 3.06 -15.48 15.97
C LYS A 145 3.35 -14.81 14.63
N ILE A 146 4.04 -13.68 14.67
CA ILE A 146 4.49 -13.03 13.45
C ILE A 146 5.69 -13.81 12.90
N VAL A 147 5.59 -14.28 11.66
CA VAL A 147 6.70 -14.88 10.91
C VAL A 147 7.54 -13.79 10.30
N GLY A 148 6.89 -12.81 9.67
CA GLY A 148 7.51 -11.64 9.11
C GLY A 148 6.45 -10.64 8.68
N SER A 149 6.83 -9.37 8.57
CA SER A 149 5.95 -8.33 8.04
C SER A 149 6.76 -7.21 7.41
N ASP A 150 6.16 -6.52 6.45
CA ASP A 150 6.77 -5.39 5.76
C ASP A 150 5.80 -4.23 5.65
N SER A 151 6.20 -3.08 6.17
CA SER A 151 5.39 -1.86 6.22
C SER A 151 5.25 -1.19 4.84
N ILE A 152 6.21 -1.44 3.93
CA ILE A 152 6.21 -0.83 2.60
C ILE A 152 5.20 -1.53 1.70
N THR A 153 5.18 -2.85 1.69
CA THR A 153 4.21 -3.64 0.91
C THR A 153 2.87 -3.80 1.62
N ASP A 154 2.81 -3.46 2.91
CA ASP A 154 1.64 -3.66 3.78
C ASP A 154 1.22 -5.14 3.89
N ILE A 155 2.19 -6.05 3.87
CA ILE A 155 1.97 -7.49 3.94
C ILE A 155 2.57 -8.05 5.23
N ALA A 156 1.88 -9.01 5.83
CA ALA A 156 2.36 -9.78 6.96
C ALA A 156 2.03 -11.27 6.80
N VAL A 157 2.90 -12.12 7.33
CA VAL A 157 2.68 -13.56 7.47
C VAL A 157 2.68 -13.91 8.94
N LEU A 158 1.63 -14.60 9.37
CA LEU A 158 1.47 -15.15 10.70
C LEU A 158 1.63 -16.67 10.66
N TYR A 159 2.00 -17.25 11.79
CA TYR A 159 2.02 -18.68 12.05
C TYR A 159 1.04 -19.04 13.16
N ILE A 160 0.28 -20.11 12.96
CA ILE A 160 -0.55 -20.74 13.98
C ILE A 160 -0.22 -22.22 14.07
N ASP A 161 -0.29 -22.79 15.28
CA ASP A 161 -0.14 -24.23 15.51
C ASP A 161 -1.53 -24.88 15.40
N ALA A 162 -1.89 -25.32 14.20
CA ALA A 162 -3.21 -25.84 13.91
C ALA A 162 -3.16 -26.95 12.86
N ASP A 163 -3.94 -28.00 13.10
CA ASP A 163 -4.19 -29.08 12.16
C ASP A 163 -5.48 -28.83 11.34
N ASP A 164 -5.66 -29.57 10.26
CA ASP A 164 -6.87 -29.57 9.44
C ASP A 164 -7.28 -28.17 8.89
N LEU A 165 -6.30 -27.39 8.46
CA LEU A 165 -6.54 -26.11 7.81
C LEU A 165 -6.93 -26.31 6.33
N THR A 166 -7.75 -25.40 5.82
CA THR A 166 -8.02 -25.26 4.39
C THR A 166 -7.22 -24.07 3.88
N GLN A 167 -6.44 -24.24 2.83
CA GLN A 167 -5.72 -23.13 2.20
C GLN A 167 -6.43 -22.62 0.96
N VAL A 168 -6.15 -21.37 0.58
CA VAL A 168 -6.64 -20.75 -0.66
C VAL A 168 -5.90 -21.30 -1.89
N SER A 169 -6.53 -21.16 -3.05
CA SER A 169 -5.84 -21.22 -4.34
C SER A 169 -5.50 -19.80 -4.80
N PHE A 170 -4.36 -19.60 -5.46
CA PHE A 170 -3.95 -18.31 -6.00
C PHE A 170 -4.29 -18.20 -7.48
N GLY A 171 -4.84 -17.04 -7.86
CA GLY A 171 -5.04 -16.64 -9.25
C GLY A 171 -3.87 -15.83 -9.79
N ASP A 172 -3.91 -15.51 -11.07
CA ASP A 172 -2.93 -14.66 -11.73
C ASP A 172 -3.45 -13.21 -11.80
N SER A 173 -3.00 -12.38 -10.86
CA SER A 173 -3.45 -10.98 -10.79
C SER A 173 -2.95 -10.11 -11.96
N ASP A 174 -1.95 -10.55 -12.73
CA ASP A 174 -1.45 -9.82 -13.89
C ASP A 174 -2.35 -10.02 -15.12
N LYS A 175 -3.22 -11.04 -15.10
CA LYS A 175 -4.15 -11.36 -16.21
C LYS A 175 -5.58 -10.89 -16.00
N ILE A 176 -5.92 -10.37 -14.83
CA ILE A 176 -7.27 -9.88 -14.54
C ILE A 176 -7.65 -8.73 -15.47
N LYS A 177 -8.95 -8.60 -15.75
CA LYS A 177 -9.48 -7.56 -16.63
C LYS A 177 -10.53 -6.73 -15.93
N ILE A 178 -10.59 -5.45 -16.28
CA ILE A 178 -11.65 -4.55 -15.82
C ILE A 178 -13.01 -5.12 -16.26
N GLY A 179 -13.95 -5.19 -15.30
CA GLY A 179 -15.29 -5.72 -15.49
C GLY A 179 -15.44 -7.19 -15.07
N GLU A 180 -14.37 -7.92 -14.73
CA GLU A 180 -14.47 -9.25 -14.15
C GLU A 180 -15.12 -9.20 -12.76
N ASN A 181 -16.05 -10.14 -12.50
CA ASN A 181 -16.69 -10.23 -11.18
C ASN A 181 -15.71 -10.76 -10.15
N VAL A 182 -15.77 -10.19 -8.95
CA VAL A 182 -14.93 -10.55 -7.81
C VAL A 182 -15.73 -10.53 -6.51
N VAL A 183 -15.26 -11.25 -5.50
CA VAL A 183 -15.81 -11.22 -4.15
C VAL A 183 -14.70 -10.95 -3.14
N ALA A 184 -15.05 -10.27 -2.05
CA ALA A 184 -14.19 -10.12 -0.89
C ALA A 184 -14.84 -10.80 0.32
N ILE A 185 -14.04 -11.50 1.13
CA ILE A 185 -14.48 -12.14 2.37
C ILE A 185 -13.66 -11.57 3.52
N GLY A 186 -14.36 -11.18 4.61
CA GLY A 186 -13.67 -10.60 5.76
C GLY A 186 -14.58 -10.41 6.97
N THR A 187 -14.09 -9.64 7.94
CA THR A 187 -14.78 -9.35 9.21
C THR A 187 -14.91 -7.84 9.39
N PRO A 188 -15.88 -7.19 8.70
CA PRO A 188 -16.01 -5.75 8.78
C PRO A 188 -16.52 -5.29 10.17
N TYR A 189 -15.86 -4.27 10.72
CA TYR A 189 -16.19 -3.55 11.96
C TYR A 189 -16.14 -4.37 13.26
N ASP A 190 -16.79 -5.54 13.29
CA ASP A 190 -17.00 -6.31 14.53
C ASP A 190 -17.04 -7.83 14.24
N GLU A 191 -16.62 -8.64 15.22
CA GLU A 191 -16.58 -10.12 15.09
C GLU A 191 -17.96 -10.74 14.83
N THR A 192 -19.05 -10.06 15.21
CA THR A 192 -20.41 -10.55 14.88
C THR A 192 -20.68 -10.53 13.36
N LEU A 193 -19.86 -9.82 12.60
CA LEU A 193 -19.91 -9.76 11.14
C LEU A 193 -18.84 -10.63 10.48
N ALA A 194 -18.19 -11.53 11.23
CA ALA A 194 -17.18 -12.45 10.71
C ALA A 194 -17.74 -13.26 9.53
N GLY A 195 -16.92 -13.44 8.49
CA GLY A 195 -17.32 -14.14 7.28
C GLY A 195 -18.27 -13.37 6.38
N THR A 196 -18.34 -12.05 6.49
CA THR A 196 -19.09 -11.22 5.56
C THR A 196 -18.47 -11.31 4.17
N MET A 197 -19.29 -11.65 3.17
CA MET A 197 -18.90 -11.62 1.76
C MET A 197 -19.53 -10.40 1.07
N THR A 198 -18.74 -9.65 0.35
CA THR A 198 -19.19 -8.60 -0.57
C THR A 198 -18.82 -8.98 -1.99
N CYS A 199 -19.57 -8.51 -2.99
CA CYS A 199 -19.29 -8.76 -4.40
C CYS A 199 -19.29 -7.45 -5.19
N GLY A 200 -18.51 -7.46 -6.27
CA GLY A 200 -18.36 -6.34 -7.19
C GLY A 200 -17.58 -6.79 -8.42
N ILE A 201 -16.85 -5.86 -9.02
CA ILE A 201 -16.02 -6.09 -10.19
C ILE A 201 -14.60 -5.55 -9.98
N VAL A 202 -13.69 -5.98 -10.81
CA VAL A 202 -12.41 -5.29 -11.02
C VAL A 202 -12.71 -3.96 -11.71
N SER A 203 -12.59 -2.85 -10.98
CA SER A 203 -12.81 -1.49 -11.49
C SER A 203 -11.56 -0.88 -12.12
N GLY A 204 -10.39 -1.40 -11.82
CA GLY A 204 -9.11 -1.00 -12.39
C GLY A 204 -8.00 -2.00 -12.08
N THR A 205 -7.03 -2.10 -12.98
CA THR A 205 -5.82 -2.91 -12.81
C THR A 205 -4.63 -1.98 -12.67
N ALA A 206 -3.65 -2.33 -11.86
CA ALA A 206 -2.40 -1.57 -11.69
C ALA A 206 -2.61 -0.05 -11.42
N ARG A 207 -3.60 0.31 -10.57
CA ARG A 207 -3.83 1.70 -10.17
C ARG A 207 -2.69 2.18 -9.27
N GLU A 208 -2.01 3.23 -9.71
CA GLU A 208 -1.02 3.91 -8.86
C GLU A 208 -1.73 4.75 -7.81
N VAL A 209 -1.61 4.35 -6.55
CA VAL A 209 -2.21 5.02 -5.40
C VAL A 209 -1.11 5.55 -4.51
N GLN A 210 -1.14 6.87 -4.29
CA GLN A 210 -0.21 7.54 -3.38
C GLN A 210 -0.73 7.48 -1.96
N ILE A 211 0.08 6.97 -1.06
CA ILE A 211 -0.22 6.94 0.36
C ILE A 211 0.50 8.12 1.00
N THR A 212 -0.27 8.96 1.71
CA THR A 212 0.25 10.14 2.38
C THR A 212 0.25 9.93 3.89
N ASN A 213 1.23 10.52 4.58
CA ASN A 213 1.21 10.61 6.03
C ASN A 213 0.26 11.74 6.51
N ASP A 214 0.11 11.88 7.84
CA ASP A 214 -0.74 12.89 8.49
C ASP A 214 -0.39 14.34 8.11
N TYR A 215 0.79 14.57 7.56
CA TYR A 215 1.25 15.88 7.07
C TYR A 215 0.98 16.10 5.59
N GLY A 216 0.30 15.15 4.91
CA GLY A 216 0.00 15.21 3.48
C GLY A 216 1.22 14.93 2.58
N LYS A 217 2.35 14.47 3.14
CA LYS A 217 3.51 14.05 2.35
C LYS A 217 3.25 12.64 1.82
N VAL A 218 3.46 12.42 0.52
CA VAL A 218 3.46 11.08 -0.08
C VAL A 218 4.60 10.28 0.55
N VAL A 219 4.28 9.17 1.20
CA VAL A 219 5.25 8.27 1.83
C VAL A 219 5.49 7.02 1.01
N LYS A 220 4.54 6.62 0.17
CA LYS A 220 4.72 5.56 -0.82
C LYS A 220 3.69 5.64 -1.95
N THR A 221 4.01 5.01 -3.08
CA THR A 221 3.07 4.78 -4.18
C THR A 221 2.98 3.27 -4.41
N MET A 222 1.77 2.75 -4.54
CA MET A 222 1.52 1.31 -4.77
C MET A 222 0.70 1.10 -6.03
N LYS A 223 1.00 0.03 -6.78
CA LYS A 223 0.15 -0.44 -7.90
C LYS A 223 -0.86 -1.44 -7.34
N LEU A 224 -2.13 -1.12 -7.42
CA LEU A 224 -3.21 -1.85 -6.75
C LEU A 224 -4.31 -2.25 -7.73
N ILE A 225 -5.03 -3.30 -7.38
CA ILE A 225 -6.31 -3.64 -8.00
C ILE A 225 -7.36 -2.74 -7.38
N GLN A 226 -8.14 -2.04 -8.20
CA GLN A 226 -9.33 -1.31 -7.76
C GLN A 226 -10.56 -2.18 -7.94
N THR A 227 -11.45 -2.17 -6.96
CA THR A 227 -12.74 -2.87 -6.98
C THR A 227 -13.85 -1.99 -6.39
N ASP A 228 -15.09 -2.26 -6.75
CA ASP A 228 -16.27 -1.68 -6.12
C ASP A 228 -16.91 -2.62 -5.07
N CYS A 229 -16.26 -3.77 -4.78
CA CYS A 229 -16.60 -4.52 -3.57
C CYS A 229 -16.56 -3.59 -2.36
N SER A 230 -17.56 -3.68 -1.48
CA SER A 230 -17.54 -2.90 -0.25
C SER A 230 -16.42 -3.34 0.67
N ILE A 231 -15.33 -2.57 0.71
CA ILE A 231 -14.20 -2.76 1.62
C ILE A 231 -14.37 -1.77 2.76
N ASN A 232 -14.50 -2.29 3.98
CA ASN A 232 -14.74 -1.53 5.20
C ASN A 232 -13.65 -1.85 6.23
N PRO A 233 -13.47 -1.03 7.31
CA PRO A 233 -12.59 -1.37 8.43
C PRO A 233 -12.87 -2.79 8.92
N GLY A 234 -11.82 -3.62 9.02
CA GLY A 234 -11.92 -5.04 9.38
C GLY A 234 -11.85 -6.01 8.19
N ASN A 235 -12.15 -5.60 6.94
CA ASN A 235 -11.90 -6.43 5.77
C ASN A 235 -10.42 -6.43 5.35
N SER A 236 -9.63 -5.46 5.81
CA SER A 236 -8.19 -5.38 5.54
C SER A 236 -7.48 -6.69 5.89
N GLY A 237 -6.63 -7.18 4.99
CA GLY A 237 -5.92 -8.45 5.09
C GLY A 237 -6.72 -9.65 4.57
N GLY A 238 -8.01 -9.49 4.25
CA GLY A 238 -8.85 -10.54 3.66
C GLY A 238 -8.58 -10.74 2.17
N PRO A 239 -9.04 -11.87 1.58
CA PRO A 239 -8.86 -12.16 0.17
C PRO A 239 -9.85 -11.40 -0.72
N LEU A 240 -9.37 -10.93 -1.88
CA LEU A 240 -10.16 -10.62 -3.05
C LEU A 240 -10.08 -11.83 -3.97
N ILE A 241 -11.22 -12.39 -4.37
CA ILE A 241 -11.35 -13.71 -4.99
C ILE A 241 -12.04 -13.58 -6.34
N ASP A 242 -11.55 -14.29 -7.36
CA ASP A 242 -12.17 -14.39 -8.68
C ASP A 242 -13.36 -15.35 -8.69
N MET A 243 -14.07 -15.45 -9.81
CA MET A 243 -15.23 -16.33 -9.96
C MET A 243 -14.85 -17.82 -10.10
N ALA A 244 -13.56 -18.16 -10.16
CA ALA A 244 -13.07 -19.54 -10.10
C ALA A 244 -12.69 -19.96 -8.67
N GLY A 245 -12.79 -19.06 -7.68
CA GLY A 245 -12.44 -19.32 -6.28
C GLY A 245 -10.96 -19.07 -5.96
N ASN A 246 -10.21 -18.42 -6.84
CA ASN A 246 -8.80 -18.13 -6.60
C ASN A 246 -8.63 -16.72 -6.03
N VAL A 247 -7.72 -16.57 -5.08
CA VAL A 247 -7.34 -15.26 -4.55
C VAL A 247 -6.50 -14.53 -5.57
N ILE A 248 -6.95 -13.33 -5.95
CA ILE A 248 -6.27 -12.41 -6.87
C ILE A 248 -5.69 -11.18 -6.18
N GLY A 249 -6.02 -10.96 -4.91
CA GLY A 249 -5.48 -9.84 -4.15
C GLY A 249 -5.77 -9.91 -2.66
N ILE A 250 -5.08 -9.03 -1.90
CA ILE A 250 -5.28 -8.84 -0.46
C ILE A 250 -5.97 -7.49 -0.27
N THR A 251 -7.16 -7.46 0.29
CA THR A 251 -7.90 -6.20 0.50
C THR A 251 -7.19 -5.32 1.51
N SER A 252 -7.11 -4.01 1.25
CA SER A 252 -6.48 -3.03 2.15
C SER A 252 -7.28 -1.74 2.18
N LEU A 253 -7.73 -1.34 3.36
CA LEU A 253 -8.47 -0.10 3.58
C LEU A 253 -7.56 1.10 3.82
N LYS A 254 -6.34 0.91 4.37
CA LYS A 254 -5.36 2.00 4.63
C LYS A 254 -5.12 2.89 3.41
N ILE A 255 -5.49 2.39 2.25
CA ILE A 255 -5.25 2.98 0.93
C ILE A 255 -6.51 3.67 0.38
N ALA A 256 -7.69 3.34 0.89
CA ALA A 256 -8.95 3.97 0.49
C ALA A 256 -9.18 5.25 1.30
N ASP A 257 -9.53 6.35 0.63
CA ASP A 257 -10.05 7.53 1.32
C ASP A 257 -11.48 7.20 1.78
N GLU A 258 -11.73 7.20 3.09
CA GLU A 258 -13.05 6.89 3.70
C GLU A 258 -14.20 7.79 3.20
N GLN A 259 -13.87 8.85 2.44
CA GLN A 259 -14.85 9.77 1.88
C GLN A 259 -15.48 9.28 0.57
N PHE A 260 -14.96 8.21 -0.05
CA PHE A 260 -15.44 7.71 -1.34
C PHE A 260 -16.06 6.31 -1.20
N GLU A 261 -17.38 6.24 -1.24
CA GLU A 261 -18.11 4.96 -1.32
C GLU A 261 -17.87 4.28 -2.70
N GLY A 262 -17.71 2.95 -2.70
CA GLY A 262 -17.57 2.16 -3.93
C GLY A 262 -16.17 2.21 -4.55
N ILE A 263 -15.15 2.64 -3.81
CA ILE A 263 -13.74 2.57 -4.21
C ILE A 263 -12.97 1.76 -3.17
N GLY A 264 -12.73 0.50 -3.48
CA GLY A 264 -11.89 -0.40 -2.70
C GLY A 264 -10.58 -0.71 -3.43
N PHE A 265 -9.57 -1.11 -2.69
CA PHE A 265 -8.27 -1.51 -3.22
C PHE A 265 -7.82 -2.86 -2.67
N ALA A 266 -7.06 -3.59 -3.49
CA ALA A 266 -6.40 -4.81 -3.07
C ALA A 266 -4.96 -4.86 -3.61
N ILE A 267 -4.05 -5.40 -2.82
CA ILE A 267 -2.66 -5.68 -3.20
C ILE A 267 -2.68 -6.90 -4.13
N PRO A 268 -2.10 -6.82 -5.35
CA PRO A 268 -2.10 -7.93 -6.30
C PRO A 268 -1.42 -9.18 -5.72
N ILE A 269 -2.06 -10.35 -5.88
CA ILE A 269 -1.57 -11.58 -5.25
C ILE A 269 -0.27 -12.10 -5.89
N THR A 270 -0.09 -11.94 -7.20
CA THR A 270 1.12 -12.40 -7.91
C THR A 270 2.38 -11.82 -7.28
N ASN A 271 2.31 -10.55 -6.89
CA ASN A 271 3.42 -9.88 -6.23
C ASN A 271 3.52 -10.26 -4.74
N ALA A 272 2.37 -10.45 -4.06
CA ALA A 272 2.35 -10.83 -2.65
C ALA A 272 2.99 -12.21 -2.40
N ILE A 273 2.89 -13.14 -3.35
CA ILE A 273 3.51 -14.48 -3.26
C ILE A 273 5.02 -14.39 -3.04
N ASP A 274 5.72 -13.56 -3.81
CA ASP A 274 7.18 -13.39 -3.66
C ASP A 274 7.52 -12.82 -2.27
N ILE A 275 6.68 -11.89 -1.77
CA ILE A 275 6.84 -11.31 -0.44
C ILE A 275 6.59 -12.36 0.65
N PHE A 276 5.55 -13.19 0.53
CA PHE A 276 5.32 -14.29 1.48
C PHE A 276 6.53 -15.20 1.60
N GLN A 277 7.11 -15.62 0.46
CA GLN A 277 8.27 -16.52 0.45
C GLN A 277 9.47 -15.88 1.18
N LYS A 278 9.73 -14.61 0.94
CA LYS A 278 10.83 -13.89 1.60
C LYS A 278 10.59 -13.71 3.10
N LEU A 279 9.38 -13.31 3.49
CA LEU A 279 9.02 -13.19 4.91
C LEU A 279 9.17 -14.53 5.65
N ILE A 280 8.76 -15.64 5.02
CA ILE A 280 8.90 -16.99 5.59
C ILE A 280 10.38 -17.38 5.66
N ALA A 281 11.17 -17.11 4.63
CA ALA A 281 12.61 -17.39 4.62
C ALA A 281 13.41 -16.51 5.61
N GLY A 282 12.80 -15.46 6.11
CA GLY A 282 13.48 -14.51 6.98
C GLY A 282 14.42 -13.59 6.23
N GLU A 283 14.20 -13.40 4.95
CA GLU A 283 14.93 -12.49 4.10
C GLU A 283 14.40 -11.07 4.27
N ASP A 284 15.30 -10.08 4.21
CA ASP A 284 14.89 -8.70 4.15
C ASP A 284 14.22 -8.44 2.79
N ILE A 285 13.07 -7.78 2.85
CA ILE A 285 12.42 -7.26 1.65
C ILE A 285 13.20 -6.02 1.27
N GLY A 286 14.16 -6.19 0.37
CA GLY A 286 14.99 -5.10 -0.11
C GLY A 286 14.19 -4.15 -1.00
N ASP A 287 14.68 -2.92 -1.16
CA ASP A 287 14.09 -1.92 -2.04
C ASP A 287 13.87 -2.44 -3.49
N SER A 288 14.66 -3.43 -3.92
CA SER A 288 14.53 -4.09 -5.23
C SER A 288 13.34 -5.06 -5.35
N ASP A 289 12.79 -5.51 -4.23
CA ASP A 289 11.70 -6.49 -4.18
C ASP A 289 10.34 -5.81 -4.12
N ILE A 290 10.34 -4.48 -4.00
CA ILE A 290 9.16 -3.66 -3.98
C ILE A 290 8.66 -3.51 -5.43
N ALA A 291 8.14 -4.59 -6.00
CA ALA A 291 7.48 -4.57 -7.31
C ALA A 291 6.29 -3.59 -7.39
N PHE A 292 5.97 -2.93 -6.29
CA PHE A 292 4.88 -1.97 -6.09
C PHE A 292 5.35 -0.53 -5.97
N ALA A 293 6.62 -0.29 -5.65
CA ALA A 293 7.11 1.07 -5.52
C ALA A 293 7.23 1.69 -6.92
N THR A 294 6.72 2.88 -7.05
CA THR A 294 6.98 3.70 -8.25
C THR A 294 8.48 3.94 -8.33
N PRO A 295 9.12 3.58 -9.43
CA PRO A 295 10.55 3.86 -9.59
C PRO A 295 10.79 5.35 -9.58
N GLN A 296 11.81 5.80 -8.85
CA GLN A 296 12.22 7.20 -8.84
C GLN A 296 13.73 7.33 -9.03
N ILE A 297 14.12 8.49 -9.54
CA ILE A 297 15.53 8.88 -9.64
C ILE A 297 15.93 9.73 -8.43
N GLY A 298 14.97 10.27 -7.69
CA GLY A 298 15.20 11.21 -6.59
C GLY A 298 15.63 12.60 -7.09
N ILE A 299 15.03 13.07 -8.20
CA ILE A 299 15.34 14.36 -8.80
C ILE A 299 14.10 15.23 -9.04
N THR A 300 14.30 16.54 -8.98
CA THR A 300 13.35 17.53 -9.50
C THR A 300 13.88 18.07 -10.82
N VAL A 301 13.05 18.09 -11.85
CA VAL A 301 13.46 18.48 -13.20
C VAL A 301 12.57 19.56 -13.81
N TYR A 302 13.14 20.33 -14.72
CA TYR A 302 12.45 21.23 -15.65
C TYR A 302 12.84 20.88 -17.08
N ASP A 303 11.98 21.21 -18.04
CA ASP A 303 12.44 21.26 -19.44
C ASP A 303 13.62 22.24 -19.54
N VAL A 304 14.58 21.97 -20.39
CA VAL A 304 15.88 22.71 -20.35
C VAL A 304 15.69 24.23 -20.42
N GLU A 305 14.86 24.72 -21.34
CA GLU A 305 14.68 26.18 -21.50
C GLU A 305 14.05 26.81 -20.26
N ASP A 306 12.99 26.19 -19.70
CA ASP A 306 12.31 26.64 -18.50
C ASP A 306 13.26 26.63 -17.30
N GLY A 307 14.07 25.58 -17.15
CA GLY A 307 15.06 25.46 -16.07
C GLY A 307 16.17 26.49 -16.16
N LEU A 308 16.71 26.73 -17.34
CA LEU A 308 17.72 27.75 -17.57
C LEU A 308 17.20 29.16 -17.25
N GLU A 309 15.95 29.48 -17.65
CA GLU A 309 15.30 30.75 -17.32
C GLU A 309 15.07 30.86 -15.80
N TYR A 310 14.52 29.85 -15.17
CA TYR A 310 14.23 29.82 -13.73
C TYR A 310 15.47 30.07 -12.88
N PHE A 311 16.60 29.43 -13.21
CA PHE A 311 17.88 29.59 -12.50
C PHE A 311 18.71 30.76 -13.01
N ARG A 312 18.22 31.51 -14.01
CA ARG A 312 18.94 32.62 -14.66
C ARG A 312 20.31 32.21 -15.19
N MET A 313 20.40 30.97 -15.66
CA MET A 313 21.58 30.45 -16.34
C MET A 313 21.64 30.98 -17.76
N ASN A 314 22.78 31.38 -18.22
CA ASN A 314 22.99 31.85 -19.58
C ASN A 314 24.21 31.15 -20.22
N PRO A 315 24.03 29.90 -20.68
CA PRO A 315 25.10 29.16 -21.35
C PRO A 315 25.60 29.90 -22.60
N ARG A 316 26.91 29.87 -22.79
CA ARG A 316 27.60 30.45 -23.95
C ARG A 316 28.07 29.38 -24.93
N CYS A 317 27.60 28.16 -24.78
CA CYS A 317 27.80 27.02 -25.68
C CYS A 317 26.45 26.49 -26.13
N GLU A 318 26.45 25.71 -27.19
CA GLU A 318 25.31 24.91 -27.58
C GLU A 318 25.02 23.86 -26.50
N TYR A 319 23.76 23.58 -26.26
CA TYR A 319 23.27 22.55 -25.33
C TYR A 319 22.11 21.78 -25.97
N PRO A 320 21.92 20.50 -25.60
CA PRO A 320 20.88 19.66 -26.18
C PRO A 320 19.49 20.00 -25.60
N GLU A 321 18.44 19.54 -26.28
CA GLU A 321 17.13 19.33 -25.69
C GLU A 321 17.24 18.27 -24.57
N GLY A 322 16.32 18.29 -23.61
CA GLY A 322 16.32 17.35 -22.48
C GLY A 322 15.62 17.91 -21.26
N VAL A 323 15.94 17.36 -20.11
CA VAL A 323 15.47 17.84 -18.80
C VAL A 323 16.63 18.27 -17.91
N LEU A 324 16.55 19.48 -17.39
CA LEU A 324 17.54 20.06 -16.47
C LEU A 324 17.23 19.63 -15.03
N ILE A 325 18.19 19.06 -14.35
CA ILE A 325 18.07 18.70 -12.93
C ILE A 325 18.12 19.96 -12.09
N ALA A 326 17.01 20.28 -11.47
CA ALA A 326 16.85 21.43 -10.57
C ALA A 326 17.33 21.12 -9.16
N ASP A 327 17.02 19.92 -8.68
CA ASP A 327 17.43 19.42 -7.37
C ASP A 327 17.60 17.91 -7.40
N ILE A 328 18.38 17.35 -6.47
CA ILE A 328 18.64 15.92 -6.35
C ILE A 328 18.72 15.56 -4.87
N GLU A 329 18.06 14.47 -4.50
CA GLU A 329 18.07 13.94 -3.14
C GLU A 329 19.44 13.34 -2.79
N PHE A 330 20.04 13.80 -1.70
CA PHE A 330 21.40 13.40 -1.30
C PHE A 330 21.53 11.92 -0.90
N ASN A 331 20.42 11.28 -0.55
CA ASN A 331 20.33 9.86 -0.22
C ASN A 331 19.97 8.99 -1.43
N SER A 332 19.72 9.55 -2.61
CA SER A 332 19.36 8.78 -3.80
C SER A 332 20.57 8.02 -4.39
N SER A 333 20.27 6.86 -5.00
CA SER A 333 21.26 6.06 -5.73
C SER A 333 21.85 6.82 -6.93
N ALA A 334 21.05 7.66 -7.57
CA ALA A 334 21.49 8.54 -8.66
C ALA A 334 22.53 9.58 -8.19
N TYR A 335 22.30 10.22 -7.03
CA TYR A 335 23.29 11.13 -6.43
C TYR A 335 24.59 10.39 -6.09
N ALA A 336 24.51 9.21 -5.46
CA ALA A 336 25.66 8.40 -5.12
C ALA A 336 26.47 7.97 -6.37
N ALA A 337 25.79 7.77 -7.50
CA ALA A 337 26.40 7.44 -8.79
C ALA A 337 27.02 8.65 -9.51
N GLY A 338 26.80 9.86 -9.01
CA GLY A 338 27.42 11.08 -9.54
C GLY A 338 26.50 11.96 -10.39
N LEU A 339 25.20 11.68 -10.45
CA LEU A 339 24.23 12.60 -11.04
C LEU A 339 24.20 13.89 -10.21
N SER A 340 24.11 15.04 -10.86
CA SER A 340 24.29 16.32 -10.18
C SER A 340 23.28 17.36 -10.65
N ARG A 341 23.07 18.34 -9.79
CA ARG A 341 22.25 19.51 -10.11
C ARG A 341 22.83 20.24 -11.32
N TYR A 342 21.96 20.68 -12.21
CA TYR A 342 22.22 21.34 -13.49
C TYR A 342 22.78 20.42 -14.60
N ASP A 343 22.82 19.10 -14.39
CA ASP A 343 22.96 18.17 -15.50
C ASP A 343 21.69 18.19 -16.35
N ILE A 344 21.84 18.02 -17.66
CA ILE A 344 20.73 17.86 -18.60
C ILE A 344 20.65 16.39 -18.99
N ILE A 345 19.58 15.68 -18.60
CA ILE A 345 19.34 14.31 -19.04
C ILE A 345 18.83 14.35 -20.47
N THR A 346 19.51 13.64 -21.36
CA THR A 346 19.22 13.57 -22.80
C THR A 346 18.84 12.17 -23.26
N ASP A 347 19.16 11.14 -22.47
CA ASP A 347 18.79 9.74 -22.73
C ASP A 347 18.56 9.02 -21.41
N PHE A 348 17.55 8.16 -21.40
CA PHE A 348 17.25 7.28 -20.29
C PHE A 348 17.12 5.84 -20.81
N ASN A 349 18.09 5.01 -20.46
CA ASN A 349 18.14 3.59 -20.80
C ASN A 349 17.99 3.29 -22.31
N GLY A 350 18.55 4.16 -23.17
CA GLY A 350 18.49 4.08 -24.63
C GLY A 350 17.28 4.79 -25.25
N ASN A 351 16.41 5.42 -24.45
CA ASN A 351 15.30 6.23 -24.92
C ASN A 351 15.68 7.72 -24.88
N GLU A 352 15.53 8.40 -26.03
CA GLU A 352 15.81 9.83 -26.14
C GLU A 352 14.85 10.64 -25.27
N VAL A 353 15.40 11.54 -24.45
CA VAL A 353 14.65 12.41 -23.53
C VAL A 353 14.76 13.85 -24.01
N LYS A 354 13.65 14.43 -24.50
CA LYS A 354 13.55 15.83 -24.95
C LYS A 354 12.86 16.75 -23.97
N ASN A 355 11.98 16.19 -23.12
CA ASN A 355 11.16 16.91 -22.16
C ASN A 355 10.80 16.01 -20.98
N ARG A 356 10.12 16.59 -19.97
CA ARG A 356 9.72 15.87 -18.74
C ARG A 356 8.79 14.67 -19.01
N ASN A 357 7.92 14.77 -20.02
CA ASN A 357 7.00 13.66 -20.33
C ASN A 357 7.78 12.45 -20.87
N ASP A 358 8.81 12.67 -21.69
CA ASP A 358 9.63 11.60 -22.23
C ASP A 358 10.34 10.86 -21.08
N LEU A 359 10.93 11.59 -20.12
CA LEU A 359 11.57 10.98 -18.94
C LEU A 359 10.55 10.22 -18.09
N THR A 360 9.38 10.79 -17.84
CA THR A 360 8.32 10.15 -17.05
C THR A 360 7.83 8.87 -17.74
N ASN A 361 7.61 8.89 -19.04
CA ASN A 361 7.18 7.72 -19.81
C ASN A 361 8.27 6.62 -19.77
N ALA A 362 9.53 6.98 -20.04
CA ALA A 362 10.64 6.04 -19.99
C ALA A 362 10.80 5.41 -18.60
N LEU A 363 10.69 6.23 -17.53
CA LEU A 363 10.77 5.74 -16.15
C LEU A 363 9.61 4.79 -15.81
N SER A 364 8.39 5.04 -16.33
CA SER A 364 7.21 4.22 -16.05
C SER A 364 7.29 2.79 -16.59
N GLU A 365 8.20 2.51 -17.54
CA GLU A 365 8.45 1.19 -18.09
C GLU A 365 9.39 0.34 -17.22
N HIS A 366 9.91 0.91 -16.11
CA HIS A 366 10.89 0.28 -15.23
C HIS A 366 10.30 0.05 -13.83
N ARG A 367 11.03 -0.72 -13.03
CA ARG A 367 10.70 -1.00 -11.61
C ARG A 367 11.76 -0.40 -10.69
N ALA A 368 11.35 -0.09 -9.45
CA ALA A 368 12.33 0.23 -8.41
C ALA A 368 13.34 -0.92 -8.26
N GLY A 369 14.60 -0.58 -7.99
CA GLY A 369 15.70 -1.54 -7.91
C GLY A 369 16.32 -1.96 -9.24
N GLU A 370 15.68 -1.69 -10.38
CA GLU A 370 16.28 -1.94 -11.70
C GLU A 370 17.49 -1.03 -11.92
N THR A 371 18.52 -1.61 -12.54
CA THR A 371 19.69 -0.83 -12.95
C THR A 371 19.41 -0.16 -14.29
N VAL A 372 19.50 1.16 -14.31
CA VAL A 372 19.30 2.00 -15.48
C VAL A 372 20.53 2.81 -15.79
N THR A 373 20.59 3.30 -17.02
CA THR A 373 21.68 4.15 -17.50
C THR A 373 21.10 5.43 -18.04
N VAL A 374 21.63 6.58 -17.59
CA VAL A 374 21.27 7.89 -18.13
C VAL A 374 22.47 8.53 -18.82
N THR A 375 22.22 9.20 -19.92
CA THR A 375 23.21 10.08 -20.54
C THR A 375 22.87 11.51 -20.19
N VAL A 376 23.82 12.21 -19.60
CA VAL A 376 23.67 13.61 -19.23
C VAL A 376 24.65 14.49 -19.98
N PHE A 377 24.22 15.70 -20.28
CA PHE A 377 25.11 16.78 -20.71
C PHE A 377 25.41 17.67 -19.51
N ARG A 378 26.68 17.75 -19.14
CA ARG A 378 27.16 18.48 -17.97
C ARG A 378 27.93 19.71 -18.38
N PHE A 379 27.47 20.88 -17.94
CA PHE A 379 28.17 22.14 -18.18
C PHE A 379 29.47 22.25 -17.37
N ASN A 380 30.47 22.90 -17.97
CA ASN A 380 31.61 23.37 -17.19
C ASN A 380 31.18 24.55 -16.26
N ARG A 381 32.01 24.85 -15.26
CA ARG A 381 31.69 25.91 -14.25
C ARG A 381 31.45 27.30 -14.85
N MET A 382 31.94 27.58 -16.07
CA MET A 382 31.80 28.87 -16.75
C MET A 382 30.64 28.90 -17.75
N LEU A 383 29.93 27.80 -17.94
CA LEU A 383 28.86 27.63 -18.94
C LEU A 383 29.31 27.91 -20.37
N THR A 384 30.60 27.64 -20.68
CA THR A 384 31.21 27.89 -22.00
C THR A 384 31.42 26.62 -22.83
N ALA A 385 31.27 25.48 -22.21
CA ALA A 385 31.32 24.16 -22.84
C ALA A 385 30.56 23.15 -21.96
N GLY A 386 30.24 22.01 -22.52
CA GLY A 386 29.69 20.87 -21.78
C GLY A 386 30.14 19.57 -22.43
N GLU A 387 30.06 18.50 -21.68
CA GLU A 387 30.45 17.16 -22.11
C GLU A 387 29.35 16.17 -21.76
N TYR A 388 29.22 15.11 -22.56
CA TYR A 388 28.29 14.04 -22.28
C TYR A 388 28.96 13.02 -21.35
N GLU A 389 28.24 12.64 -20.31
CA GLU A 389 28.61 11.57 -19.37
C GLU A 389 27.49 10.55 -19.31
N THR A 390 27.87 9.28 -19.15
CA THR A 390 26.92 8.19 -18.94
C THR A 390 27.02 7.72 -17.50
N ILE A 391 25.90 7.71 -16.79
CA ILE A 391 25.81 7.38 -15.36
C ILE A 391 24.87 6.19 -15.21
N THR A 392 25.31 5.17 -14.48
CA THR A 392 24.53 3.95 -14.22
C THR A 392 24.24 3.87 -12.71
N PHE A 393 22.98 3.65 -12.37
CA PHE A 393 22.53 3.52 -10.98
C PHE A 393 21.29 2.62 -10.91
N LYS A 394 20.90 2.24 -9.69
CA LYS A 394 19.61 1.57 -9.45
C LYS A 394 18.53 2.62 -9.22
N LEU A 395 17.33 2.37 -9.75
CA LEU A 395 16.17 3.18 -9.43
C LEU A 395 15.80 2.98 -7.97
N ASP A 396 15.62 4.08 -7.25
CA ASP A 396 15.12 4.03 -5.88
C ASP A 396 13.60 3.79 -5.89
N ALA A 397 13.06 3.37 -4.76
CA ALA A 397 11.61 3.33 -4.52
C ALA A 397 11.15 4.74 -4.11
N ALA A 398 10.01 5.20 -4.61
CA ALA A 398 9.40 6.42 -4.10
C ALA A 398 9.01 6.20 -2.63
N GLU A 399 9.59 7.04 -1.71
CA GLU A 399 9.27 7.05 -0.29
C GLU A 399 7.84 7.52 -0.01
#